data_5a8003c5e69caadbd0ff9288d189a0b2
#
_entry.id   5a8003c5e69caadbd0ff9288d189a0b2
#
_cell.length_a   1.000
_cell.length_b   1.000
_cell.length_c   1.000
_cell.angle_alpha   90.00
_cell.angle_beta   90.00
_cell.angle_gamma   90.00
#
_symmetry.space_group_name_H-M   'P 1'
#
loop_
_entity.id
_entity.type
_entity.pdbx_description
1 polymer ?
#
loop_
_entity_poly.entity_id
_entity_poly.type
_entity_poly.pdbx_seq_one_letter_code
_entity_poly.pdbx_strand_id
1 'polypeptide(L)'
;MPGGGPRGTYAREEAPGMKILCAIDGSRHSQWALDWLPHVCSPDDCSLLLVHAVDMAQFKSLSKLDRKTRLAMVNLLECSLEGAARLLEGAELRASTSWDSIRAKLLRGHPAEAVVRSAKREQADLLVIGSRGVTEFQPMLLGSVSRKLLMQAPCPVLVVKKPMTGLKRVVLGADGSIESWEAIAWLTRLPEHSRPSVTVASVIPPLPKESLRLPSRALAVGNQVEGVLRREAKKLAARAAGTLRKAGWSAKGIVLSGPPGAELITLAGRERANLIIVGSRSRRSAHEYFMGSVADTVVKHAPCSVLVYRN
;
A
#
# COMPACT_ATOMS: atom_id res chain seq x y z
N MET A 1 -59.42 -15.79 13.48
CA MET A 1 -58.68 -14.58 13.06
C MET A 1 -57.42 -14.49 13.89
N PRO A 2 -56.24 -14.83 13.37
CA PRO A 2 -54.97 -14.55 14.04
C PRO A 2 -54.31 -13.33 13.39
N GLY A 3 -53.89 -12.41 14.26
CA GLY A 3 -53.17 -11.19 13.90
C GLY A 3 -51.77 -11.46 13.39
N GLY A 4 -51.49 -10.91 12.21
CA GLY A 4 -50.15 -10.83 11.67
C GLY A 4 -49.36 -9.73 12.40
N GLY A 5 -48.32 -10.15 13.15
CA GLY A 5 -47.33 -9.23 13.68
C GLY A 5 -46.39 -8.73 12.56
N PRO A 6 -45.93 -7.47 12.62
CA PRO A 6 -45.05 -6.92 11.59
C PRO A 6 -43.69 -7.64 11.67
N ARG A 7 -43.25 -8.19 10.56
CA ARG A 7 -41.86 -8.63 10.38
C ARG A 7 -40.96 -7.40 10.45
N GLY A 8 -40.30 -7.20 11.58
CA GLY A 8 -39.26 -6.24 11.73
C GLY A 8 -38.11 -6.58 10.76
N THR A 9 -37.97 -5.78 9.73
CA THR A 9 -36.73 -5.67 8.95
C THR A 9 -35.67 -5.10 9.87
N TYR A 10 -34.87 -5.97 10.48
CA TYR A 10 -33.62 -5.55 11.08
C TYR A 10 -32.77 -4.99 9.94
N ALA A 11 -32.71 -3.66 9.83
CA ALA A 11 -31.69 -3.01 9.06
C ALA A 11 -30.34 -3.53 9.58
N ARG A 12 -29.60 -4.24 8.73
CA ARG A 12 -28.19 -4.49 8.99
C ARG A 12 -27.59 -3.10 9.16
N GLU A 13 -27.08 -2.79 10.35
CA GLU A 13 -26.10 -1.70 10.49
C GLU A 13 -24.97 -2.06 9.55
N GLU A 14 -24.93 -1.43 8.38
CA GLU A 14 -23.86 -1.56 7.41
C GLU A 14 -22.60 -1.09 8.14
N ALA A 15 -21.67 -2.01 8.36
CA ALA A 15 -20.35 -1.65 8.83
C ALA A 15 -19.81 -0.54 7.91
N PRO A 16 -19.27 0.56 8.44
CA PRO A 16 -18.83 1.67 7.62
C PRO A 16 -17.87 1.17 6.56
N GLY A 17 -18.23 1.37 5.29
CA GLY A 17 -17.48 0.90 4.14
C GLY A 17 -16.04 1.44 4.16
N MET A 18 -15.09 0.74 3.56
CA MET A 18 -13.68 1.14 3.51
C MET A 18 -13.54 2.49 2.78
N LYS A 19 -12.82 3.43 3.38
CA LYS A 19 -12.54 4.76 2.80
C LYS A 19 -11.21 4.72 2.06
N ILE A 20 -11.26 4.79 0.74
CA ILE A 20 -10.07 4.80 -0.10
C ILE A 20 -9.76 6.23 -0.54
N LEU A 21 -8.51 6.65 -0.34
CA LEU A 21 -7.97 7.86 -0.93
C LEU A 21 -6.99 7.48 -2.03
N CYS A 22 -7.25 7.90 -3.26
CA CYS A 22 -6.37 7.69 -4.40
C CYS A 22 -5.73 9.01 -4.82
N ALA A 23 -4.41 9.11 -4.71
CA ALA A 23 -3.68 10.30 -5.14
C ALA A 23 -3.23 10.15 -6.59
N ILE A 24 -3.62 11.11 -7.42
CA ILE A 24 -3.35 11.15 -8.85
C ILE A 24 -2.56 12.40 -9.23
N ASP A 25 -1.68 12.28 -10.21
CA ASP A 25 -0.82 13.37 -10.70
C ASP A 25 -0.76 13.44 -12.23
N GLY A 26 -1.60 12.64 -12.92
CA GLY A 26 -1.61 12.54 -14.37
C GLY A 26 -0.55 11.61 -14.94
N SER A 27 0.35 11.08 -14.13
CA SER A 27 1.34 10.10 -14.56
C SER A 27 0.69 8.77 -14.96
N ARG A 28 1.38 8.00 -15.78
CA ARG A 28 0.98 6.63 -16.14
C ARG A 28 0.76 5.74 -14.90
N HIS A 29 1.58 5.92 -13.85
CA HIS A 29 1.46 5.13 -12.63
C HIS A 29 0.24 5.51 -11.80
N SER A 30 -0.15 6.77 -11.77
CA SER A 30 -1.38 7.18 -11.11
C SER A 30 -2.64 6.74 -11.88
N GLN A 31 -2.55 6.63 -13.22
CA GLN A 31 -3.62 6.01 -14.01
C GLN A 31 -3.77 4.52 -13.69
N TRP A 32 -2.66 3.79 -13.60
CA TRP A 32 -2.70 2.40 -13.15
C TRP A 32 -3.25 2.25 -11.72
N ALA A 33 -3.03 3.25 -10.85
CA ALA A 33 -3.60 3.24 -9.51
C ALA A 33 -5.13 3.20 -9.55
N LEU A 34 -5.78 3.91 -10.46
CA LEU A 34 -7.23 3.84 -10.67
C LEU A 34 -7.68 2.44 -11.10
N ASP A 35 -6.93 1.79 -12.00
CA ASP A 35 -7.25 0.44 -12.49
C ASP A 35 -7.13 -0.64 -11.39
N TRP A 36 -6.38 -0.36 -10.31
CA TRP A 36 -6.24 -1.25 -9.16
C TRP A 36 -7.43 -1.20 -8.20
N LEU A 37 -8.17 -0.09 -8.15
CA LEU A 37 -9.21 0.15 -7.16
C LEU A 37 -10.30 -0.95 -7.11
N PRO A 38 -10.91 -1.38 -8.24
CA PRO A 38 -11.96 -2.40 -8.21
C PRO A 38 -11.47 -3.78 -7.71
N HIS A 39 -10.14 -3.99 -7.70
CA HIS A 39 -9.55 -5.25 -7.25
C HIS A 39 -9.20 -5.26 -5.76
N VAL A 40 -9.16 -4.11 -5.11
CA VAL A 40 -8.85 -3.98 -3.69
C VAL A 40 -10.06 -3.65 -2.84
N CYS A 41 -11.16 -3.23 -3.46
CA CYS A 41 -12.42 -2.99 -2.79
C CYS A 41 -13.60 -3.13 -3.76
N SER A 42 -14.74 -3.66 -3.26
CA SER A 42 -16.00 -3.58 -3.99
C SER A 42 -16.50 -2.14 -3.99
N PRO A 43 -16.93 -1.59 -5.13
CA PRO A 43 -17.50 -0.25 -5.20
C PRO A 43 -18.67 -0.03 -4.23
N ASP A 44 -19.50 -1.06 -4.01
CA ASP A 44 -20.65 -1.01 -3.11
C ASP A 44 -20.27 -0.91 -1.63
N ASP A 45 -19.07 -1.43 -1.27
CA ASP A 45 -18.59 -1.51 0.12
C ASP A 45 -17.60 -0.39 0.48
N CYS A 46 -17.31 0.53 -0.45
CA CYS A 46 -16.23 1.50 -0.26
C CYS A 46 -16.61 2.89 -0.75
N SER A 47 -16.07 3.92 -0.10
CA SER A 47 -16.08 5.29 -0.60
C SER A 47 -14.74 5.65 -1.22
N LEU A 48 -14.77 6.28 -2.40
CA LEU A 48 -13.57 6.70 -3.13
C LEU A 48 -13.41 8.22 -3.08
N LEU A 49 -12.24 8.69 -2.62
CA LEU A 49 -11.81 10.07 -2.73
C LEU A 49 -10.60 10.16 -3.65
N LEU A 50 -10.76 10.79 -4.80
CA LEU A 50 -9.67 11.15 -5.70
C LEU A 50 -9.06 12.49 -5.27
N VAL A 51 -7.74 12.55 -5.17
CA VAL A 51 -7.06 13.81 -4.81
C VAL A 51 -5.92 14.10 -5.78
N HIS A 52 -5.82 15.37 -6.17
CA HIS A 52 -4.63 15.92 -6.82
C HIS A 52 -4.12 17.10 -6.01
N ALA A 53 -2.80 17.27 -5.88
CA ALA A 53 -2.20 18.33 -5.10
C ALA A 53 -1.35 19.24 -5.99
N VAL A 54 -1.69 20.52 -6.03
CA VAL A 54 -0.88 21.55 -6.69
C VAL A 54 0.13 22.11 -5.71
N ASP A 55 1.42 22.06 -6.08
CA ASP A 55 2.49 22.60 -5.24
C ASP A 55 2.44 24.14 -5.26
N MET A 56 2.20 24.71 -4.10
CA MET A 56 2.10 26.16 -3.90
C MET A 56 3.46 26.80 -3.55
N ALA A 57 4.54 26.01 -3.44
CA ALA A 57 5.83 26.55 -2.97
C ALA A 57 6.37 27.65 -3.90
N GLN A 58 6.25 27.45 -5.20
CA GLN A 58 6.70 28.41 -6.23
C GLN A 58 5.89 29.73 -6.24
N PHE A 59 4.71 29.75 -5.61
CA PHE A 59 3.84 30.93 -5.57
C PHE A 59 3.89 31.69 -4.24
N LYS A 60 4.72 31.25 -3.26
CA LYS A 60 4.75 31.87 -1.91
C LYS A 60 5.38 33.26 -1.87
N SER A 61 6.20 33.64 -2.86
CA SER A 61 6.97 34.90 -2.84
C SER A 61 6.41 35.97 -3.81
N LEU A 62 5.16 35.90 -4.19
CA LEU A 62 4.54 36.82 -5.16
C LEU A 62 4.62 38.30 -4.74
N SER A 63 4.58 38.59 -3.45
CA SER A 63 4.64 39.97 -2.91
C SER A 63 6.00 40.67 -3.15
N LYS A 64 7.07 39.91 -3.38
CA LYS A 64 8.43 40.42 -3.61
C LYS A 64 8.75 40.66 -5.08
N LEU A 65 7.83 40.33 -6.00
CA LEU A 65 8.02 40.42 -7.43
C LEU A 65 7.48 41.76 -7.96
N ASP A 66 8.05 42.25 -9.06
CA ASP A 66 7.50 43.38 -9.81
C ASP A 66 6.08 43.03 -10.35
N ARG A 67 5.34 44.08 -10.75
CA ARG A 67 3.94 43.94 -11.17
C ARG A 67 3.77 42.99 -12.34
N LYS A 68 4.65 43.03 -13.34
CA LYS A 68 4.56 42.22 -14.57
C LYS A 68 4.80 40.73 -14.25
N THR A 69 5.86 40.46 -13.52
CA THR A 69 6.20 39.08 -13.08
C THR A 69 5.12 38.50 -12.16
N ARG A 70 4.59 39.32 -11.24
CA ARG A 70 3.49 38.89 -10.38
C ARG A 70 2.24 38.49 -11.18
N LEU A 71 1.86 39.31 -12.17
CA LEU A 71 0.71 38.98 -13.03
C LEU A 71 0.93 37.67 -13.80
N ALA A 72 2.12 37.48 -14.39
CA ALA A 72 2.47 36.25 -15.07
C ALA A 72 2.41 35.01 -14.15
N MET A 73 2.85 35.15 -12.90
CA MET A 73 2.78 34.07 -11.90
C MET A 73 1.35 33.77 -11.46
N VAL A 74 0.47 34.79 -11.35
CA VAL A 74 -0.96 34.55 -11.06
C VAL A 74 -1.61 33.80 -12.21
N ASN A 75 -1.39 34.21 -13.46
CA ASN A 75 -1.91 33.51 -14.63
C ASN A 75 -1.39 32.05 -14.70
N LEU A 76 -0.10 31.83 -14.37
CA LEU A 76 0.45 30.49 -14.31
C LEU A 76 -0.23 29.63 -13.23
N LEU A 77 -0.52 30.21 -12.06
CA LEU A 77 -1.27 29.52 -11.00
C LEU A 77 -2.69 29.16 -11.46
N GLU A 78 -3.39 30.08 -12.10
CA GLU A 78 -4.74 29.82 -12.65
C GLU A 78 -4.71 28.67 -13.67
N CYS A 79 -3.81 28.72 -14.65
CA CYS A 79 -3.62 27.64 -15.60
C CYS A 79 -3.29 26.30 -14.93
N SER A 80 -2.46 26.32 -13.86
CA SER A 80 -2.11 25.12 -13.11
C SER A 80 -3.32 24.54 -12.38
N LEU A 81 -4.16 25.38 -11.79
CA LEU A 81 -5.38 24.96 -11.09
C LEU A 81 -6.44 24.42 -12.07
N GLU A 82 -6.60 25.06 -13.23
CA GLU A 82 -7.50 24.57 -14.28
C GLU A 82 -7.02 23.22 -14.86
N GLY A 83 -5.71 23.08 -15.09
CA GLY A 83 -5.12 21.83 -15.53
C GLY A 83 -5.33 20.69 -14.51
N ALA A 84 -5.20 21.03 -13.24
CA ALA A 84 -5.44 20.10 -12.12
C ALA A 84 -6.93 19.72 -12.00
N ALA A 85 -7.85 20.64 -12.22
CA ALA A 85 -9.30 20.38 -12.24
C ALA A 85 -9.64 19.40 -13.38
N ARG A 86 -9.20 19.70 -14.62
CA ARG A 86 -9.39 18.80 -15.77
C ARG A 86 -8.82 17.39 -15.56
N LEU A 87 -7.68 17.29 -14.88
CA LEU A 87 -7.08 16.01 -14.53
C LEU A 87 -7.98 15.21 -13.56
N LEU A 88 -8.53 15.87 -12.55
CA LEU A 88 -9.47 15.26 -11.59
C LEU A 88 -10.76 14.82 -12.28
N GLU A 89 -11.36 15.68 -13.12
CA GLU A 89 -12.57 15.38 -13.89
C GLU A 89 -12.36 14.14 -14.80
N GLY A 90 -11.24 14.08 -15.51
CA GLY A 90 -10.89 12.92 -16.34
C GLY A 90 -10.69 11.64 -15.52
N ALA A 91 -10.12 11.73 -14.31
CA ALA A 91 -9.96 10.59 -13.42
C ALA A 91 -11.29 10.15 -12.81
N GLU A 92 -12.17 11.08 -12.45
CA GLU A 92 -13.51 10.83 -11.95
C GLU A 92 -14.37 10.13 -13.01
N LEU A 93 -14.37 10.65 -14.25
CA LEU A 93 -15.05 10.01 -15.37
C LEU A 93 -14.54 8.58 -15.63
N ARG A 94 -13.24 8.35 -15.52
CA ARG A 94 -12.66 7.01 -15.66
C ARG A 94 -13.10 6.08 -14.53
N ALA A 95 -13.12 6.56 -13.30
CA ALA A 95 -13.52 5.76 -12.15
C ALA A 95 -15.03 5.51 -12.10
N SER A 96 -15.87 6.42 -12.63
CA SER A 96 -17.33 6.28 -12.66
C SER A 96 -17.85 5.10 -13.47
N THR A 97 -17.00 4.46 -14.29
CA THR A 97 -17.33 3.20 -14.94
C THR A 97 -17.50 2.03 -13.97
N SER A 98 -16.97 2.16 -12.75
CA SER A 98 -16.95 1.09 -11.75
C SER A 98 -17.45 1.54 -10.37
N TRP A 99 -17.61 2.85 -10.14
CA TRP A 99 -17.94 3.43 -8.83
C TRP A 99 -19.09 4.42 -8.95
N ASP A 100 -20.16 4.21 -8.17
CA ASP A 100 -21.34 5.09 -8.16
C ASP A 100 -21.10 6.34 -7.29
N SER A 101 -20.30 6.22 -6.22
CA SER A 101 -20.00 7.31 -5.30
C SER A 101 -18.52 7.64 -5.28
N ILE A 102 -18.17 8.71 -6.01
CA ILE A 102 -16.82 9.26 -6.08
C ILE A 102 -16.83 10.70 -5.60
N ARG A 103 -15.81 11.07 -4.85
CA ARG A 103 -15.52 12.47 -4.54
C ARG A 103 -14.16 12.83 -5.12
N ALA A 104 -14.07 13.99 -5.76
CA ALA A 104 -12.80 14.53 -6.24
C ALA A 104 -12.44 15.79 -5.47
N LYS A 105 -11.15 15.97 -5.15
CA LYS A 105 -10.68 17.10 -4.37
C LYS A 105 -9.34 17.61 -4.83
N LEU A 106 -9.29 18.88 -5.20
CA LEU A 106 -8.06 19.60 -5.45
C LEU A 106 -7.45 20.08 -4.12
N LEU A 107 -6.22 19.64 -3.87
CA LEU A 107 -5.45 20.03 -2.68
C LEU A 107 -4.44 21.13 -3.05
N ARG A 108 -4.15 22.02 -2.11
CA ARG A 108 -3.14 23.08 -2.26
C ARG A 108 -2.03 22.92 -1.24
N GLY A 109 -0.78 23.05 -1.65
CA GLY A 109 0.40 22.95 -0.80
C GLY A 109 1.39 21.93 -1.27
N HIS A 110 2.39 21.61 -0.45
CA HIS A 110 3.36 20.55 -0.79
C HIS A 110 2.63 19.20 -0.97
N PRO A 111 2.76 18.53 -2.12
CA PRO A 111 1.91 17.39 -2.48
C PRO A 111 1.85 16.30 -1.43
N ALA A 112 2.97 15.81 -0.92
CA ALA A 112 2.98 14.75 0.09
C ALA A 112 2.25 15.16 1.37
N GLU A 113 2.53 16.37 1.88
CA GLU A 113 1.90 16.87 3.11
C GLU A 113 0.39 17.11 2.94
N ALA A 114 -0.02 17.63 1.77
CA ALA A 114 -1.42 17.89 1.48
C ALA A 114 -2.22 16.57 1.40
N VAL A 115 -1.64 15.53 0.77
CA VAL A 115 -2.24 14.19 0.71
C VAL A 115 -2.30 13.54 2.10
N VAL A 116 -1.22 13.60 2.91
CA VAL A 116 -1.23 13.06 4.28
C VAL A 116 -2.27 13.75 5.16
N ARG A 117 -2.35 15.09 5.10
CA ARG A 117 -3.40 15.84 5.83
C ARG A 117 -4.81 15.45 5.39
N SER A 118 -5.00 15.24 4.08
CA SER A 118 -6.29 14.79 3.55
C SER A 118 -6.62 13.39 4.04
N ALA A 119 -5.68 12.43 3.97
CA ALA A 119 -5.86 11.07 4.45
C ALA A 119 -6.22 11.01 5.94
N LYS A 120 -5.56 11.84 6.78
CA LYS A 120 -5.89 11.96 8.21
C LYS A 120 -7.28 12.52 8.44
N ARG A 121 -7.65 13.62 7.76
CA ARG A 121 -8.94 14.29 7.94
C ARG A 121 -10.11 13.42 7.48
N GLU A 122 -9.96 12.72 6.38
CA GLU A 122 -10.98 11.82 5.83
C GLU A 122 -10.99 10.46 6.53
N GLN A 123 -10.03 10.20 7.42
CA GLN A 123 -9.85 8.89 8.08
C GLN A 123 -9.75 7.75 7.06
N ALA A 124 -8.85 7.91 6.09
CA ALA A 124 -8.69 6.93 5.03
C ALA A 124 -8.17 5.60 5.58
N ASP A 125 -8.80 4.49 5.16
CA ASP A 125 -8.41 3.13 5.49
C ASP A 125 -7.33 2.58 4.53
N LEU A 126 -7.22 3.19 3.34
CA LEU A 126 -6.23 2.84 2.33
C LEU A 126 -5.84 4.08 1.52
N LEU A 127 -4.54 4.31 1.37
CA LEU A 127 -3.99 5.26 0.43
C LEU A 127 -3.45 4.53 -0.80
N VAL A 128 -3.94 4.86 -1.99
CA VAL A 128 -3.47 4.29 -3.27
C VAL A 128 -2.69 5.35 -4.03
N ILE A 129 -1.49 5.00 -4.46
CA ILE A 129 -0.57 5.93 -5.14
C ILE A 129 0.17 5.24 -6.30
N GLY A 130 0.53 6.02 -7.30
CA GLY A 130 1.52 5.59 -8.29
C GLY A 130 2.92 5.52 -7.65
N SER A 131 3.77 4.65 -8.16
CA SER A 131 5.15 4.55 -7.68
C SER A 131 6.03 5.71 -8.13
N ARG A 132 5.65 6.41 -9.21
CA ARG A 132 6.38 7.55 -9.83
C ARG A 132 5.41 8.61 -10.28
N GLY A 133 5.89 9.86 -10.32
CA GLY A 133 5.17 10.99 -10.85
C GLY A 133 5.59 11.35 -12.28
N VAL A 134 5.06 12.47 -12.77
CA VAL A 134 5.28 12.97 -14.16
C VAL A 134 6.74 13.31 -14.44
N THR A 135 7.51 13.72 -13.44
CA THR A 135 8.88 14.27 -13.61
C THR A 135 10.00 13.25 -13.44
N GLU A 136 9.70 11.98 -13.18
CA GLU A 136 10.72 11.00 -12.82
C GLU A 136 11.07 10.05 -13.98
N PHE A 137 12.26 10.24 -14.54
CA PHE A 137 12.77 9.49 -15.70
C PHE A 137 13.58 8.24 -15.35
N GLN A 138 13.96 8.03 -14.09
CA GLN A 138 14.79 6.88 -13.72
C GLN A 138 13.98 5.61 -13.48
N PRO A 139 14.30 4.49 -14.17
CA PRO A 139 13.41 3.30 -14.20
C PRO A 139 13.25 2.54 -12.88
N MET A 140 14.11 2.74 -11.90
CA MET A 140 14.14 1.90 -10.67
C MET A 140 13.88 2.65 -9.36
N LEU A 141 13.66 3.97 -9.37
CA LEU A 141 13.49 4.75 -8.14
C LEU A 141 12.01 5.02 -7.85
N LEU A 142 11.66 4.98 -6.58
CA LEU A 142 10.38 5.43 -6.05
C LEU A 142 10.36 6.96 -6.08
N GLY A 143 9.23 7.55 -6.47
CA GLY A 143 9.03 8.99 -6.50
C GLY A 143 9.19 9.67 -5.16
N SER A 144 9.66 10.91 -5.19
CA SER A 144 9.90 11.71 -3.98
C SER A 144 8.63 11.89 -3.15
N VAL A 145 7.49 12.16 -3.80
CA VAL A 145 6.17 12.25 -3.15
C VAL A 145 5.75 10.88 -2.60
N SER A 146 5.84 9.83 -3.41
CA SER A 146 5.45 8.46 -3.02
C SER A 146 6.27 7.97 -1.83
N ARG A 147 7.57 8.31 -1.77
CA ARG A 147 8.44 7.99 -0.64
C ARG A 147 8.00 8.71 0.65
N LYS A 148 7.70 10.01 0.57
CA LYS A 148 7.20 10.78 1.73
C LYS A 148 5.85 10.24 2.21
N LEU A 149 4.94 9.89 1.28
CA LEU A 149 3.64 9.30 1.61
C LEU A 149 3.81 7.98 2.35
N LEU A 150 4.68 7.09 1.88
CA LEU A 150 4.98 5.83 2.57
C LEU A 150 5.52 6.01 3.99
N MET A 151 6.27 7.08 4.24
CA MET A 151 6.80 7.37 5.59
C MET A 151 5.76 7.99 6.52
N GLN A 152 4.81 8.76 6.01
CA GLN A 152 3.96 9.67 6.79
C GLN A 152 2.46 9.35 6.73
N ALA A 153 2.02 8.45 5.85
CA ALA A 153 0.61 8.10 5.73
C ALA A 153 0.06 7.53 7.06
N PRO A 154 -1.18 7.88 7.43
CA PRO A 154 -1.81 7.38 8.66
C PRO A 154 -2.44 5.99 8.49
N CYS A 155 -2.37 5.41 7.32
CA CYS A 155 -3.05 4.17 6.93
C CYS A 155 -2.18 3.34 5.99
N PRO A 156 -2.53 2.09 5.68
CA PRO A 156 -1.88 1.28 4.67
C PRO A 156 -1.73 2.00 3.33
N VAL A 157 -0.60 1.76 2.63
CA VAL A 157 -0.30 2.40 1.35
C VAL A 157 -0.08 1.35 0.27
N LEU A 158 -0.92 1.38 -0.76
CA LEU A 158 -0.73 0.60 -1.98
C LEU A 158 0.07 1.43 -3.00
N VAL A 159 1.28 0.98 -3.28
CA VAL A 159 2.16 1.57 -4.30
C VAL A 159 2.03 0.80 -5.60
N VAL A 160 1.41 1.42 -6.59
CA VAL A 160 1.18 0.79 -7.88
C VAL A 160 2.36 1.02 -8.81
N LYS A 161 2.95 -0.08 -9.28
CA LYS A 161 4.14 -0.09 -10.14
C LYS A 161 3.86 -0.57 -11.56
N LYS A 162 2.79 -1.34 -11.74
CA LYS A 162 2.40 -1.95 -13.01
C LYS A 162 0.90 -1.86 -13.22
N PRO A 163 0.47 -1.89 -14.49
CA PRO A 163 -0.96 -1.96 -14.81
C PRO A 163 -1.57 -3.23 -14.22
N MET A 164 -2.84 -3.16 -13.89
CA MET A 164 -3.60 -4.30 -13.41
C MET A 164 -3.93 -5.24 -14.59
N THR A 165 -3.60 -6.50 -14.41
CA THR A 165 -3.95 -7.59 -15.35
C THR A 165 -4.73 -8.71 -14.64
N GLY A 166 -5.37 -8.36 -13.53
CA GLY A 166 -6.03 -9.25 -12.59
C GLY A 166 -5.14 -9.60 -11.39
N LEU A 167 -5.72 -9.55 -10.19
CA LEU A 167 -5.04 -9.89 -8.94
C LEU A 167 -5.09 -11.42 -8.74
N LYS A 168 -4.06 -12.12 -9.21
CA LYS A 168 -4.03 -13.59 -9.23
C LYS A 168 -3.13 -14.21 -8.16
N ARG A 169 -2.02 -13.56 -7.84
CA ARG A 169 -0.99 -14.08 -6.93
C ARG A 169 -0.44 -12.98 -6.03
N VAL A 170 -0.44 -13.27 -4.74
CA VAL A 170 0.07 -12.38 -3.69
C VAL A 170 1.16 -13.09 -2.91
N VAL A 171 2.26 -12.40 -2.66
CA VAL A 171 3.28 -12.80 -1.69
C VAL A 171 3.11 -11.93 -0.45
N LEU A 172 2.93 -12.55 0.71
CA LEU A 172 2.82 -11.85 1.99
C LEU A 172 4.02 -12.21 2.86
N GLY A 173 4.78 -11.20 3.25
CA GLY A 173 5.85 -11.34 4.23
C GLY A 173 5.29 -11.34 5.65
N ALA A 174 5.50 -12.42 6.40
CA ALA A 174 5.06 -12.57 7.77
C ALA A 174 6.26 -12.74 8.70
N ASP A 175 6.43 -11.80 9.63
CA ASP A 175 7.45 -11.83 10.69
C ASP A 175 6.86 -12.03 12.09
N GLY A 176 5.52 -12.13 12.19
CA GLY A 176 4.76 -12.25 13.41
C GLY A 176 4.59 -10.92 14.16
N SER A 177 4.87 -9.79 13.54
CA SER A 177 4.49 -8.45 14.04
C SER A 177 2.97 -8.26 14.00
N ILE A 178 2.49 -7.25 14.71
CA ILE A 178 1.08 -6.86 14.69
C ILE A 178 0.69 -6.50 13.26
N GLU A 179 1.50 -5.69 12.59
CA GLU A 179 1.26 -5.24 11.21
C GLU A 179 1.17 -6.42 10.22
N SER A 180 1.96 -7.48 10.41
CA SER A 180 1.87 -8.66 9.55
C SER A 180 0.56 -9.44 9.75
N TRP A 181 0.02 -9.50 10.97
CA TRP A 181 -1.28 -10.10 11.26
C TRP A 181 -2.44 -9.24 10.76
N GLU A 182 -2.36 -7.94 10.93
CA GLU A 182 -3.36 -6.99 10.42
C GLU A 182 -3.39 -6.98 8.88
N ALA A 183 -2.22 -7.11 8.22
CA ALA A 183 -2.15 -7.28 6.77
C ALA A 183 -2.85 -8.56 6.29
N ILE A 184 -2.78 -9.66 7.07
CA ILE A 184 -3.54 -10.87 6.81
C ILE A 184 -5.05 -10.62 6.95
N ALA A 185 -5.47 -9.93 8.01
CA ALA A 185 -6.87 -9.56 8.20
C ALA A 185 -7.38 -8.61 7.11
N TRP A 186 -6.54 -7.68 6.67
CA TRP A 186 -6.86 -6.79 5.54
C TRP A 186 -7.11 -7.57 4.25
N LEU A 187 -6.28 -8.56 3.94
CA LEU A 187 -6.48 -9.43 2.77
C LEU A 187 -7.87 -10.08 2.76
N THR A 188 -8.40 -10.47 3.92
CA THR A 188 -9.71 -11.13 3.99
C THR A 188 -10.88 -10.19 3.65
N ARG A 189 -10.64 -8.89 3.55
CA ARG A 189 -11.64 -7.88 3.15
C ARG A 189 -11.67 -7.64 1.64
N LEU A 190 -10.73 -8.21 0.87
CA LEU A 190 -10.74 -8.06 -0.58
C LEU A 190 -12.00 -8.70 -1.19
N PRO A 191 -12.52 -8.13 -2.28
CA PRO A 191 -13.70 -8.65 -2.96
C PRO A 191 -13.52 -10.11 -3.39
N GLU A 192 -14.62 -10.88 -3.39
CA GLU A 192 -14.57 -12.30 -3.74
C GLU A 192 -14.03 -12.56 -5.16
N HIS A 193 -14.39 -11.71 -6.11
CA HIS A 193 -13.90 -11.80 -7.49
C HIS A 193 -12.38 -11.55 -7.62
N SER A 194 -11.77 -10.96 -6.59
CA SER A 194 -10.33 -10.65 -6.54
C SER A 194 -9.55 -11.56 -5.61
N ARG A 195 -10.11 -12.73 -5.18
CA ARG A 195 -9.40 -13.64 -4.29
C ARG A 195 -8.18 -14.30 -4.96
N PRO A 196 -6.96 -13.74 -4.81
CA PRO A 196 -5.75 -14.34 -5.34
C PRO A 196 -5.33 -15.56 -4.54
N SER A 197 -4.44 -16.38 -5.14
CA SER A 197 -3.66 -17.33 -4.35
C SER A 197 -2.59 -16.59 -3.55
N VAL A 198 -2.44 -16.93 -2.26
CA VAL A 198 -1.53 -16.24 -1.34
C VAL A 198 -0.40 -17.16 -0.91
N THR A 199 0.84 -16.73 -1.14
CA THR A 199 2.02 -17.36 -0.54
C THR A 199 2.47 -16.54 0.65
N VAL A 200 2.29 -17.07 1.86
CA VAL A 200 2.79 -16.47 3.09
C VAL A 200 4.21 -16.95 3.32
N ALA A 201 5.16 -16.02 3.26
CA ALA A 201 6.58 -16.28 3.44
C ALA A 201 7.08 -15.74 4.78
N SER A 202 7.63 -16.62 5.63
CA SER A 202 8.42 -16.21 6.78
C SER A 202 9.89 -16.40 6.46
N VAL A 203 10.68 -15.34 6.60
CA VAL A 203 12.09 -15.34 6.20
C VAL A 203 12.99 -15.32 7.43
N ILE A 204 13.89 -16.27 7.53
CA ILE A 204 14.92 -16.35 8.57
C ILE A 204 16.10 -15.51 8.09
N PRO A 205 16.44 -14.40 8.77
CA PRO A 205 17.60 -13.60 8.40
C PRO A 205 18.89 -14.41 8.62
N PRO A 206 19.94 -14.13 7.83
CA PRO A 206 21.22 -14.80 8.03
C PRO A 206 21.79 -14.47 9.39
N LEU A 207 22.37 -15.45 10.06
CA LEU A 207 23.16 -15.22 11.26
C LEU A 207 24.38 -14.35 10.91
N PRO A 208 24.86 -13.49 11.83
CA PRO A 208 26.03 -12.66 11.58
C PRO A 208 27.24 -13.48 11.13
N LYS A 209 27.89 -13.08 10.01
CA LYS A 209 29.04 -13.80 9.44
C LYS A 209 30.26 -13.83 10.34
N GLU A 210 30.35 -12.97 11.33
CA GLU A 210 31.40 -12.96 12.36
C GLU A 210 31.42 -14.26 13.15
N SER A 211 30.32 -15.02 13.17
CA SER A 211 30.26 -16.38 13.71
C SER A 211 31.05 -17.42 12.90
N LEU A 212 31.53 -17.13 11.70
CA LEU A 212 32.28 -18.08 10.86
C LEU A 212 33.74 -18.32 11.32
N ARG A 213 34.25 -17.54 12.28
CA ARG A 213 35.57 -17.76 12.94
C ARG A 213 35.43 -18.35 14.36
N LEU A 214 34.22 -18.79 14.71
CA LEU A 214 33.95 -19.32 16.04
C LEU A 214 34.43 -20.77 16.19
N PRO A 215 34.89 -21.18 17.41
CA PRO A 215 35.26 -22.56 17.71
C PRO A 215 34.09 -23.52 17.41
N SER A 216 34.37 -24.81 17.22
CA SER A 216 33.38 -25.85 16.88
C SER A 216 32.13 -25.86 17.78
N ARG A 217 32.27 -25.48 19.04
CA ARG A 217 31.14 -25.29 19.98
C ARG A 217 30.14 -24.20 19.53
N ALA A 218 30.63 -23.11 18.99
CA ALA A 218 29.77 -22.00 18.57
C ALA A 218 29.04 -22.29 17.25
N LEU A 219 29.65 -23.11 16.37
CA LEU A 219 28.98 -23.65 15.17
C LEU A 219 27.80 -24.56 15.56
N ALA A 220 27.99 -25.42 16.58
CA ALA A 220 26.91 -26.26 17.09
C ALA A 220 25.75 -25.45 17.68
N VAL A 221 26.05 -24.40 18.43
CA VAL A 221 25.03 -23.46 18.94
C VAL A 221 24.32 -22.73 17.79
N GLY A 222 25.06 -22.27 16.77
CA GLY A 222 24.51 -21.64 15.59
C GLY A 222 23.48 -22.53 14.86
N ASN A 223 23.81 -23.80 14.65
CA ASN A 223 22.91 -24.77 14.04
C ASN A 223 21.65 -25.04 14.90
N GLN A 224 21.80 -25.10 16.23
CA GLN A 224 20.65 -25.24 17.14
C GLN A 224 19.74 -24.03 17.06
N VAL A 225 20.29 -22.81 17.08
CA VAL A 225 19.53 -21.56 16.97
C VAL A 225 18.81 -21.52 15.63
N GLU A 226 19.49 -21.82 14.52
CA GLU A 226 18.86 -21.87 13.20
C GLU A 226 17.71 -22.89 13.16
N GLY A 227 17.89 -24.07 13.75
CA GLY A 227 16.85 -25.08 13.87
C GLY A 227 15.61 -24.59 14.65
N VAL A 228 15.82 -23.81 15.73
CA VAL A 228 14.71 -23.18 16.48
C VAL A 228 14.00 -22.14 15.61
N LEU A 229 14.76 -21.21 15.02
CA LEU A 229 14.20 -20.16 14.16
C LEU A 229 13.39 -20.76 13.00
N ARG A 230 13.88 -21.83 12.38
CA ARG A 230 13.19 -22.53 11.29
C ARG A 230 11.87 -23.15 11.74
N ARG A 231 11.84 -23.76 12.93
CA ARG A 231 10.58 -24.31 13.50
C ARG A 231 9.56 -23.19 13.78
N GLU A 232 9.99 -22.09 14.38
CA GLU A 232 9.10 -20.97 14.69
C GLU A 232 8.60 -20.26 13.41
N ALA A 233 9.48 -20.05 12.42
CA ALA A 233 9.08 -19.52 11.10
C ALA A 233 8.07 -20.45 10.39
N LYS A 234 8.26 -21.77 10.48
CA LYS A 234 7.32 -22.75 9.91
C LYS A 234 5.95 -22.69 10.60
N LYS A 235 5.92 -22.61 11.94
CA LYS A 235 4.68 -22.46 12.70
C LYS A 235 3.96 -21.18 12.31
N LEU A 236 4.69 -20.04 12.23
CA LEU A 236 4.14 -18.76 11.85
C LEU A 236 3.52 -18.78 10.45
N ALA A 237 4.29 -19.22 9.46
CA ALA A 237 3.81 -19.29 8.06
C ALA A 237 2.60 -20.25 7.92
N ALA A 238 2.63 -21.39 8.62
CA ALA A 238 1.53 -22.35 8.61
C ALA A 238 0.26 -21.78 9.27
N ARG A 239 0.41 -21.08 10.42
CA ARG A 239 -0.71 -20.43 11.13
C ARG A 239 -1.32 -19.32 10.26
N ALA A 240 -0.50 -18.45 9.69
CA ALA A 240 -0.95 -17.36 8.84
C ALA A 240 -1.68 -17.86 7.58
N ALA A 241 -1.11 -18.85 6.88
CA ALA A 241 -1.78 -19.49 5.75
C ALA A 241 -3.07 -20.22 6.18
N GLY A 242 -3.08 -20.82 7.39
CA GLY A 242 -4.25 -21.46 7.98
C GLY A 242 -5.40 -20.48 8.23
N THR A 243 -5.08 -19.27 8.71
CA THR A 243 -6.07 -18.19 8.91
C THR A 243 -6.73 -17.81 7.58
N LEU A 244 -5.94 -17.61 6.52
CA LEU A 244 -6.46 -17.31 5.19
C LEU A 244 -7.31 -18.46 4.63
N ARG A 245 -6.88 -19.71 4.78
CA ARG A 245 -7.66 -20.87 4.32
C ARG A 245 -9.02 -21.01 5.05
N LYS A 246 -9.06 -20.73 6.36
CA LYS A 246 -10.31 -20.69 7.12
C LYS A 246 -11.27 -19.62 6.64
N ALA A 247 -10.75 -18.52 6.10
CA ALA A 247 -11.53 -17.46 5.45
C ALA A 247 -11.85 -17.76 3.97
N GLY A 248 -11.62 -18.99 3.48
CA GLY A 248 -11.95 -19.40 2.11
C GLY A 248 -10.90 -19.06 1.05
N TRP A 249 -9.67 -18.72 1.45
CA TRP A 249 -8.61 -18.33 0.53
C TRP A 249 -7.72 -19.50 0.14
N SER A 250 -7.22 -19.51 -1.10
CA SER A 250 -6.13 -20.39 -1.51
C SER A 250 -4.81 -19.85 -0.92
N ALA A 251 -4.27 -20.50 0.11
CA ALA A 251 -3.07 -20.01 0.78
C ALA A 251 -2.11 -21.14 1.15
N LYS A 252 -0.80 -20.90 0.96
CA LYS A 252 0.29 -21.76 1.40
C LYS A 252 1.29 -20.98 2.25
N GLY A 253 1.90 -21.65 3.23
CA GLY A 253 2.97 -21.09 4.07
C GLY A 253 4.32 -21.68 3.67
N ILE A 254 5.33 -20.84 3.53
CA ILE A 254 6.71 -21.25 3.22
C ILE A 254 7.71 -20.57 4.14
N VAL A 255 8.88 -21.19 4.29
CA VAL A 255 10.02 -20.61 5.04
C VAL A 255 11.17 -20.42 4.06
N LEU A 256 11.74 -19.24 4.07
CA LEU A 256 12.94 -18.87 3.31
C LEU A 256 14.08 -18.56 4.27
N SER A 257 15.31 -18.59 3.78
CA SER A 257 16.51 -18.21 4.54
C SER A 257 17.33 -17.24 3.71
N GLY A 258 17.67 -16.09 4.28
CA GLY A 258 18.41 -15.04 3.57
C GLY A 258 17.98 -13.64 4.01
N PRO A 259 18.45 -12.59 3.32
CA PRO A 259 18.00 -11.20 3.55
C PRO A 259 16.51 -11.06 3.22
N PRO A 260 15.63 -10.72 4.21
CA PRO A 260 14.19 -10.85 4.03
C PRO A 260 13.62 -10.09 2.84
N GLY A 261 14.05 -8.85 2.62
CA GLY A 261 13.58 -8.06 1.47
C GLY A 261 13.95 -8.69 0.12
N ALA A 262 15.18 -9.19 -0.02
CA ALA A 262 15.67 -9.83 -1.25
C ALA A 262 14.94 -11.15 -1.51
N GLU A 263 14.73 -11.96 -0.47
CA GLU A 263 14.02 -13.24 -0.59
C GLU A 263 12.56 -13.06 -1.02
N LEU A 264 11.85 -12.06 -0.45
CA LEU A 264 10.48 -11.74 -0.85
C LEU A 264 10.40 -11.27 -2.30
N ILE A 265 11.36 -10.44 -2.76
CA ILE A 265 11.44 -9.97 -4.14
C ILE A 265 11.69 -11.15 -5.10
N THR A 266 12.65 -12.01 -4.77
CA THR A 266 12.98 -13.19 -5.55
C THR A 266 11.78 -14.14 -5.65
N LEU A 267 11.11 -14.39 -4.53
CA LEU A 267 9.89 -15.21 -4.49
C LEU A 267 8.79 -14.61 -5.38
N ALA A 268 8.55 -13.30 -5.27
CA ALA A 268 7.53 -12.63 -6.07
C ALA A 268 7.83 -12.71 -7.58
N GLY A 269 9.11 -12.62 -7.96
CA GLY A 269 9.53 -12.82 -9.35
C GLY A 269 9.28 -14.26 -9.83
N ARG A 270 9.67 -15.27 -9.04
CA ARG A 270 9.49 -16.69 -9.34
C ARG A 270 8.01 -17.07 -9.46
N GLU A 271 7.17 -16.57 -8.59
CA GLU A 271 5.72 -16.84 -8.60
C GLU A 271 4.96 -15.91 -9.55
N ARG A 272 5.62 -14.94 -10.19
CA ARG A 272 4.98 -13.91 -11.02
C ARG A 272 3.86 -13.22 -10.25
N ALA A 273 4.14 -12.83 -8.99
CA ALA A 273 3.16 -12.20 -8.13
C ALA A 273 2.72 -10.83 -8.68
N ASN A 274 1.46 -10.50 -8.47
CA ASN A 274 0.90 -9.18 -8.81
C ASN A 274 1.13 -8.17 -7.69
N LEU A 275 1.18 -8.67 -6.45
CA LEU A 275 1.27 -7.86 -5.24
C LEU A 275 2.20 -8.51 -4.22
N ILE A 276 3.08 -7.71 -3.61
CA ILE A 276 3.75 -8.08 -2.36
C ILE A 276 3.11 -7.28 -1.23
N ILE A 277 2.84 -7.94 -0.11
CA ILE A 277 2.35 -7.29 1.11
C ILE A 277 3.39 -7.45 2.20
N VAL A 278 3.76 -6.33 2.84
CA VAL A 278 4.69 -6.28 3.98
C VAL A 278 4.19 -5.31 5.04
N GLY A 279 4.54 -5.55 6.30
CA GLY A 279 4.37 -4.56 7.36
C GLY A 279 5.33 -3.38 7.19
N SER A 280 4.94 -2.21 7.62
CA SER A 280 5.79 -1.01 7.58
C SER A 280 6.97 -1.08 8.54
N ARG A 281 6.83 -1.84 9.63
CA ARG A 281 7.83 -2.03 10.70
C ARG A 281 8.07 -3.51 10.93
N SER A 282 9.20 -3.84 11.54
CA SER A 282 9.48 -5.16 12.06
C SER A 282 9.34 -5.17 13.58
N ARG A 283 9.23 -6.35 14.20
CA ARG A 283 9.17 -6.55 15.66
C ARG A 283 10.24 -5.78 16.48
N ARG A 284 11.29 -5.26 15.82
CA ARG A 284 12.44 -4.61 16.46
C ARG A 284 12.47 -3.08 16.34
N SER A 285 11.51 -2.45 15.65
CA SER A 285 11.55 -0.99 15.41
C SER A 285 10.57 -0.26 16.33
N ALA A 286 11.09 0.63 17.17
CA ALA A 286 10.31 1.42 18.13
C ALA A 286 9.96 2.85 17.66
N HIS A 287 10.41 3.29 16.48
CA HIS A 287 10.20 4.66 16.01
C HIS A 287 9.04 4.78 15.03
N GLU A 288 8.08 5.64 15.34
CA GLU A 288 6.82 5.85 14.59
C GLU A 288 6.98 6.32 13.13
N TYR A 289 8.10 6.96 12.79
CA TYR A 289 8.28 7.63 11.48
C TYR A 289 9.28 6.92 10.54
N PHE A 290 9.74 5.71 10.89
CA PHE A 290 10.69 5.00 10.03
C PHE A 290 10.03 3.79 9.34
N MET A 291 10.23 3.71 8.03
CA MET A 291 9.93 2.51 7.27
C MET A 291 11.01 1.46 7.55
N GLY A 292 10.61 0.24 7.89
CA GLY A 292 11.54 -0.87 8.14
C GLY A 292 12.36 -1.22 6.89
N SER A 293 13.56 -1.73 7.10
CA SER A 293 14.49 -2.07 6.01
C SER A 293 13.90 -3.05 4.99
N VAL A 294 13.06 -3.98 5.42
CA VAL A 294 12.39 -4.94 4.54
C VAL A 294 11.39 -4.23 3.64
N ALA A 295 10.52 -3.38 4.21
CA ALA A 295 9.55 -2.61 3.44
C ALA A 295 10.25 -1.66 2.45
N ASP A 296 11.29 -0.95 2.88
CA ASP A 296 12.08 -0.05 2.02
C ASP A 296 12.71 -0.80 0.84
N THR A 297 13.34 -1.95 1.12
CA THR A 297 13.93 -2.80 0.08
C THR A 297 12.88 -3.32 -0.91
N VAL A 298 11.76 -3.83 -0.40
CA VAL A 298 10.67 -4.38 -1.23
C VAL A 298 10.04 -3.27 -2.08
N VAL A 299 9.72 -2.11 -1.47
CA VAL A 299 9.13 -1.00 -2.23
C VAL A 299 10.06 -0.51 -3.34
N LYS A 300 11.37 -0.46 -3.12
CA LYS A 300 12.33 -0.03 -4.15
C LYS A 300 12.46 -1.06 -5.28
N HIS A 301 12.57 -2.33 -4.96
CA HIS A 301 13.07 -3.34 -5.89
C HIS A 301 12.04 -4.39 -6.34
N ALA A 302 10.82 -4.38 -5.76
CA ALA A 302 9.80 -5.36 -6.16
C ALA A 302 9.45 -5.28 -7.66
N PRO A 303 9.28 -6.43 -8.32
CA PRO A 303 8.90 -6.50 -9.73
C PRO A 303 7.40 -6.23 -9.97
N CYS A 304 6.62 -6.07 -8.92
CA CYS A 304 5.17 -5.87 -8.92
C CYS A 304 4.77 -4.76 -7.95
N SER A 305 3.47 -4.46 -7.84
CA SER A 305 2.93 -3.50 -6.88
C SER A 305 3.16 -3.96 -5.44
N VAL A 306 3.17 -3.02 -4.50
CA VAL A 306 3.48 -3.30 -3.09
C VAL A 306 2.45 -2.64 -2.19
N LEU A 307 1.85 -3.40 -1.28
CA LEU A 307 1.10 -2.88 -0.15
C LEU A 307 2.02 -2.85 1.07
N VAL A 308 2.22 -1.67 1.62
CA VAL A 308 2.88 -1.49 2.92
C VAL A 308 1.80 -1.28 3.96
N TYR A 309 1.60 -2.29 4.80
CA TYR A 309 0.61 -2.22 5.86
C TYR A 309 1.18 -1.49 7.07
N ARG A 310 0.40 -0.57 7.59
CA ARG A 310 0.70 0.21 8.80
C ARG A 310 -0.58 0.59 9.52
N ASN A 311 -0.45 0.76 10.81
CA ASN A 311 -1.52 1.21 11.71
C ASN A 311 -1.21 2.60 12.19
#